data_2a33a38e5f9751b60113ae04552037cf
#
_entry.id   2a33a38e5f9751b60113ae04552037cf
#
_cell.length_a   1.000
_cell.length_b   1.000
_cell.length_c   1.000
_cell.angle_alpha   90.00
_cell.angle_beta   90.00
_cell.angle_gamma   90.00
#
_symmetry.space_group_name_H-M   'P 1'
#
loop_
_entity.id
_entity.type
_entity.pdbx_description
1 polymer ?
#
loop_
_entity_poly.entity_id
_entity_poly.type
_entity_poly.pdbx_seq_one_letter_code
_entity_poly.pdbx_strand_id
1 'polypeptide(L)'
;MNRIVPRPGTEYPSTRDLNVEIPHTTLLFVDVQNFCAVRNGGEFAGMSPADFEAKHGYFFRQMEGTVIPNMQRLQAGCRKVGIEVMYTLIRNLTKDGRDRSLDYKITGFSVPPGSWDGEVIDAIKPGPDEIVIPKTSSNVFVSTNIDYVLRNLGTKYLVISGIVTDQCVEGAIRDGCDLGYLVTQITDACATATQERHDFSLRAIKGYCRQRTTAEFLKEIGA
;
A
#
# COMPACT_ATOMS: atom_id res chain seq x y z
N MET A 1 -17.43 29.66 -12.47
CA MET A 1 -17.58 28.42 -11.68
C MET A 1 -18.33 28.77 -10.41
N ASN A 2 -19.55 28.27 -10.24
CA ASN A 2 -20.29 28.45 -9.00
C ASN A 2 -19.58 27.66 -7.90
N ARG A 3 -18.97 28.35 -6.95
CA ARG A 3 -18.46 27.70 -5.74
C ARG A 3 -19.66 27.19 -4.94
N ILE A 4 -19.72 25.89 -4.70
CA ILE A 4 -20.66 25.32 -3.74
C ILE A 4 -20.32 25.92 -2.39
N VAL A 5 -21.22 26.69 -1.81
CA VAL A 5 -21.06 27.23 -0.46
C VAL A 5 -21.33 26.07 0.51
N PRO A 6 -20.34 25.66 1.34
CA PRO A 6 -20.56 24.60 2.33
C PRO A 6 -21.67 24.99 3.30
N ARG A 7 -22.40 24.02 3.80
CA ARG A 7 -23.33 24.25 4.92
C ARG A 7 -22.55 24.78 6.13
N PRO A 8 -23.06 25.74 6.91
CA PRO A 8 -22.41 26.15 8.15
C PRO A 8 -22.08 24.95 9.03
N GLY A 9 -20.82 24.84 9.47
CA GLY A 9 -20.32 23.72 10.27
C GLY A 9 -19.79 22.52 9.47
N THR A 10 -19.78 22.59 8.12
CA THR A 10 -19.09 21.61 7.27
C THR A 10 -17.92 22.29 6.57
N GLU A 11 -16.79 22.37 7.23
CA GLU A 11 -15.55 22.86 6.62
C GLU A 11 -14.87 21.72 5.85
N TYR A 12 -14.70 21.91 4.56
CA TYR A 12 -13.91 21.01 3.72
C TYR A 12 -12.54 21.61 3.49
N PRO A 13 -11.46 20.81 3.46
CA PRO A 13 -10.16 21.32 3.09
C PRO A 13 -10.20 21.91 1.67
N SER A 14 -9.61 23.09 1.50
CA SER A 14 -9.57 23.80 0.22
C SER A 14 -8.64 23.14 -0.80
N THR A 15 -7.79 22.23 -0.38
CA THR A 15 -6.80 21.52 -1.18
C THR A 15 -6.52 20.13 -0.61
N ARG A 16 -6.06 19.22 -1.46
CA ARG A 16 -5.52 17.91 -1.03
C ARG A 16 -4.06 17.98 -0.60
N ASP A 17 -3.36 19.06 -0.94
CA ASP A 17 -1.96 19.28 -0.62
C ASP A 17 -1.78 19.92 0.76
N LEU A 18 -2.22 19.18 1.77
CA LEU A 18 -2.08 19.53 3.18
C LEU A 18 -1.01 18.64 3.82
N ASN A 19 -0.24 19.23 4.74
CA ASN A 19 0.62 18.43 5.60
C ASN A 19 -0.21 17.53 6.49
N VAL A 20 0.32 16.35 6.81
CA VAL A 20 -0.37 15.42 7.69
C VAL A 20 -0.36 15.89 9.13
N GLU A 21 -1.39 15.51 9.89
CA GLU A 21 -1.45 15.66 11.33
C GLU A 21 -1.09 14.31 11.99
N ILE A 22 0.03 14.23 12.69
CA ILE A 22 0.58 12.98 13.23
C ILE A 22 -0.47 12.12 13.95
N PRO A 23 -1.28 12.65 14.90
CA PRO A 23 -2.26 11.85 15.65
C PRO A 23 -3.40 11.27 14.80
N HIS A 24 -3.57 11.78 13.58
CA HIS A 24 -4.64 11.39 12.65
C HIS A 24 -4.10 10.76 11.37
N THR A 25 -2.85 10.26 11.42
CA THR A 25 -2.16 9.70 10.25
C THR A 25 -1.91 8.22 10.45
N THR A 26 -2.15 7.44 9.39
CA THR A 26 -1.78 6.02 9.31
C THR A 26 -0.92 5.79 8.08
N LEU A 27 0.22 5.12 8.25
CA LEU A 27 1.03 4.57 7.18
C LEU A 27 0.53 3.15 6.86
N LEU A 28 0.16 2.91 5.62
CA LEU A 28 -0.29 1.61 5.13
C LEU A 28 0.72 1.04 4.12
N PHE A 29 1.34 -0.09 4.46
CA PHE A 29 2.11 -0.90 3.52
C PHE A 29 1.20 -1.92 2.84
N VAL A 30 1.09 -1.83 1.51
CA VAL A 30 0.20 -2.69 0.70
C VAL A 30 1.01 -3.84 0.12
N ASP A 31 0.70 -5.06 0.53
CA ASP A 31 1.14 -6.34 -0.04
C ASP A 31 2.65 -6.58 -0.12
N VAL A 32 3.43 -5.97 0.75
CA VAL A 32 4.88 -6.16 0.82
C VAL A 32 5.20 -7.42 1.61
N GLN A 33 4.95 -8.58 1.01
CA GLN A 33 4.98 -9.91 1.61
C GLN A 33 5.86 -10.90 0.84
N ASN A 34 6.20 -12.00 1.48
CA ASN A 34 7.07 -13.02 0.89
C ASN A 34 6.53 -13.60 -0.41
N PHE A 35 5.20 -13.70 -0.57
CA PHE A 35 4.57 -14.21 -1.80
C PHE A 35 5.06 -13.50 -3.06
N CYS A 36 5.14 -12.18 -3.05
CA CYS A 36 5.33 -11.35 -4.25
C CYS A 36 6.44 -10.28 -4.13
N ALA A 37 7.05 -10.10 -2.95
CA ALA A 37 8.10 -9.09 -2.75
C ALA A 37 9.51 -9.67 -2.59
N VAL A 38 9.69 -11.00 -2.65
CA VAL A 38 10.99 -11.67 -2.62
C VAL A 38 11.12 -12.63 -3.79
N ARG A 39 12.36 -12.83 -4.28
CA ARG A 39 12.63 -13.60 -5.52
C ARG A 39 12.19 -15.06 -5.48
N ASN A 40 12.13 -15.66 -4.30
CA ASN A 40 11.70 -17.04 -4.08
C ASN A 40 10.27 -17.15 -3.55
N GLY A 41 9.47 -16.08 -3.67
CA GLY A 41 8.06 -16.07 -3.30
C GLY A 41 7.21 -16.97 -4.18
N GLY A 42 6.06 -17.40 -3.64
CA GLY A 42 5.18 -18.37 -4.30
C GLY A 42 4.62 -17.91 -5.65
N GLU A 43 4.51 -16.60 -5.88
CA GLU A 43 4.12 -16.03 -7.19
C GLU A 43 5.08 -16.44 -8.32
N PHE A 44 6.35 -16.64 -8.01
CA PHE A 44 7.41 -16.94 -8.98
C PHE A 44 7.80 -18.41 -9.03
N ALA A 45 7.10 -19.26 -8.27
CA ALA A 45 7.40 -20.68 -8.17
C ALA A 45 7.36 -21.36 -9.55
N GLY A 46 8.40 -22.13 -9.86
CA GLY A 46 8.50 -22.87 -11.12
C GLY A 46 8.97 -22.06 -12.32
N MET A 47 9.26 -20.78 -12.18
CA MET A 47 9.87 -19.99 -13.27
C MET A 47 11.34 -20.39 -13.48
N SER A 48 11.77 -20.47 -14.74
CA SER A 48 13.20 -20.54 -15.04
C SER A 48 13.91 -19.24 -14.68
N PRO A 49 15.21 -19.25 -14.33
CA PRO A 49 15.96 -18.01 -14.05
C PRO A 49 15.91 -16.99 -15.20
N ALA A 50 15.91 -17.47 -16.45
CA ALA A 50 15.83 -16.60 -17.63
C ALA A 50 14.45 -15.94 -17.77
N ASP A 51 13.37 -16.70 -17.59
CA ASP A 51 12.00 -16.14 -17.62
C ASP A 51 11.76 -15.18 -16.46
N PHE A 52 12.27 -15.51 -15.28
CA PHE A 52 12.17 -14.66 -14.11
C PHE A 52 12.87 -13.31 -14.37
N GLU A 53 14.11 -13.32 -14.82
CA GLU A 53 14.85 -12.08 -15.10
C GLU A 53 14.17 -11.26 -16.21
N ALA A 54 13.70 -11.92 -17.27
CA ALA A 54 13.03 -11.25 -18.38
C ALA A 54 11.72 -10.54 -17.95
N LYS A 55 10.94 -11.18 -17.08
CA LYS A 55 9.60 -10.67 -16.67
C LYS A 55 9.64 -9.81 -15.42
N HIS A 56 10.50 -10.13 -14.46
CA HIS A 56 10.50 -9.56 -13.11
C HIS A 56 11.81 -8.88 -12.71
N GLY A 57 12.87 -8.98 -13.52
CA GLY A 57 14.19 -8.43 -13.19
C GLY A 57 14.17 -6.92 -12.92
N TYR A 58 13.42 -6.15 -13.72
CA TYR A 58 13.24 -4.72 -13.47
C TYR A 58 12.58 -4.48 -12.09
N PHE A 59 11.46 -5.16 -11.82
CA PHE A 59 10.73 -5.01 -10.55
C PHE A 59 11.63 -5.26 -9.34
N PHE A 60 12.38 -6.37 -9.34
CA PHE A 60 13.24 -6.70 -8.21
C PHE A 60 14.45 -5.77 -8.08
N ARG A 61 15.01 -5.27 -9.17
CA ARG A 61 16.04 -4.21 -9.06
C ARG A 61 15.49 -2.94 -8.39
N GLN A 62 14.25 -2.54 -8.69
CA GLN A 62 13.61 -1.41 -8.02
C GLN A 62 13.31 -1.71 -6.55
N MET A 63 12.73 -2.88 -6.27
CA MET A 63 12.42 -3.30 -4.90
C MET A 63 13.66 -3.31 -4.01
N GLU A 64 14.71 -3.99 -4.45
CA GLU A 64 15.94 -4.20 -3.67
C GLU A 64 16.79 -2.92 -3.57
N GLY A 65 16.88 -2.14 -4.67
CA GLY A 65 17.76 -0.98 -4.74
C GLY A 65 17.18 0.32 -4.17
N THR A 66 15.86 0.44 -4.15
CA THR A 66 15.20 1.72 -3.82
C THR A 66 14.01 1.56 -2.88
N VAL A 67 13.05 0.71 -3.25
CA VAL A 67 11.74 0.69 -2.62
C VAL A 67 11.80 0.13 -1.20
N ILE A 68 12.41 -1.04 -0.99
CA ILE A 68 12.57 -1.64 0.35
C ILE A 68 13.40 -0.73 1.28
N PRO A 69 14.56 -0.18 0.89
CA PRO A 69 15.28 0.79 1.71
C PRO A 69 14.43 2.01 2.10
N ASN A 70 13.63 2.54 1.18
CA ASN A 70 12.74 3.66 1.48
C ASN A 70 11.59 3.25 2.42
N MET A 71 11.00 2.07 2.24
CA MET A 71 9.99 1.53 3.17
C MET A 71 10.54 1.37 4.59
N GLN A 72 11.77 0.89 4.74
CA GLN A 72 12.44 0.80 6.06
C GLN A 72 12.59 2.18 6.71
N ARG A 73 12.99 3.18 5.95
CA ARG A 73 13.09 4.56 6.43
C ARG A 73 11.73 5.14 6.83
N LEU A 74 10.70 4.90 6.02
CA LEU A 74 9.32 5.32 6.32
C LEU A 74 8.82 4.67 7.61
N GLN A 75 8.96 3.35 7.73
CA GLN A 75 8.54 2.60 8.91
C GLN A 75 9.23 3.15 10.18
N ALA A 76 10.55 3.29 10.13
CA ALA A 76 11.33 3.80 11.27
C ALA A 76 10.93 5.26 11.61
N GLY A 77 10.76 6.12 10.61
CA GLY A 77 10.37 7.51 10.81
C GLY A 77 8.96 7.65 11.40
N CYS A 78 7.99 6.90 10.85
CA CYS A 78 6.62 6.90 11.36
C CYS A 78 6.54 6.39 12.80
N ARG A 79 7.21 5.28 13.10
CA ARG A 79 7.30 4.74 14.48
C ARG A 79 7.91 5.75 15.45
N LYS A 80 8.97 6.44 15.05
CA LYS A 80 9.66 7.45 15.88
C LYS A 80 8.75 8.59 16.32
N VAL A 81 7.84 9.03 15.44
CA VAL A 81 6.93 10.16 15.72
C VAL A 81 5.55 9.73 16.20
N GLY A 82 5.28 8.43 16.31
CA GLY A 82 4.01 7.87 16.79
C GLY A 82 2.89 7.83 15.74
N ILE A 83 3.22 7.79 14.45
CA ILE A 83 2.26 7.50 13.39
C ILE A 83 1.96 6.00 13.40
N GLU A 84 0.67 5.64 13.34
CA GLU A 84 0.21 4.25 13.22
C GLU A 84 0.74 3.60 11.95
N VAL A 85 1.30 2.39 12.06
CA VAL A 85 1.81 1.62 10.92
C VAL A 85 0.99 0.36 10.75
N MET A 86 0.41 0.19 9.56
CA MET A 86 -0.44 -0.95 9.20
C MET A 86 0.05 -1.64 7.94
N TYR A 87 -0.37 -2.90 7.78
CA TYR A 87 0.00 -3.73 6.64
C TYR A 87 -1.22 -4.45 6.08
N THR A 88 -1.25 -4.62 4.76
CA THR A 88 -2.15 -5.56 4.11
C THR A 88 -1.37 -6.68 3.46
N LEU A 89 -1.99 -7.84 3.40
CA LEU A 89 -1.42 -9.04 2.81
C LEU A 89 -2.43 -9.73 1.91
N ILE A 90 -2.02 -10.18 0.74
CA ILE A 90 -2.76 -11.19 -0.02
C ILE A 90 -2.71 -12.47 0.81
N ARG A 91 -3.83 -12.86 1.40
CA ARG A 91 -3.91 -14.08 2.20
C ARG A 91 -5.35 -14.59 2.25
N ASN A 92 -5.53 -15.86 1.94
CA ASN A 92 -6.82 -16.52 2.07
C ASN A 92 -7.29 -16.53 3.53
N LEU A 93 -8.60 -16.49 3.75
CA LEU A 93 -9.21 -16.77 5.07
C LEU A 93 -9.35 -18.27 5.29
N THR A 94 -9.45 -19.04 4.20
CA THR A 94 -9.62 -20.49 4.23
C THR A 94 -8.41 -21.20 3.62
N LYS A 95 -8.15 -22.44 4.07
CA LYS A 95 -6.99 -23.23 3.59
C LYS A 95 -7.06 -23.51 2.10
N ASP A 96 -8.26 -23.74 1.56
CA ASP A 96 -8.51 -24.04 0.15
C ASP A 96 -8.71 -22.77 -0.73
N GLY A 97 -8.74 -21.61 -0.11
CA GLY A 97 -8.88 -20.34 -0.83
C GLY A 97 -10.21 -20.12 -1.53
N ARG A 98 -11.31 -20.78 -1.07
CA ARG A 98 -12.66 -20.60 -1.64
C ARG A 98 -13.19 -19.16 -1.50
N ASP A 99 -12.67 -18.42 -0.54
CA ASP A 99 -12.98 -17.03 -0.20
C ASP A 99 -12.31 -15.98 -1.13
N ARG A 100 -11.38 -16.41 -1.99
CA ARG A 100 -10.70 -15.51 -2.92
C ARG A 100 -11.67 -14.91 -3.93
N SER A 101 -11.38 -13.68 -4.37
CA SER A 101 -12.07 -13.05 -5.49
C SER A 101 -11.98 -13.91 -6.77
N LEU A 102 -12.90 -13.67 -7.71
CA LEU A 102 -12.85 -14.36 -9.01
C LEU A 102 -11.54 -14.08 -9.73
N ASP A 103 -11.05 -12.83 -9.68
CA ASP A 103 -9.77 -12.43 -10.26
C ASP A 103 -8.60 -13.27 -9.71
N TYR A 104 -8.50 -13.40 -8.38
CA TYR A 104 -7.47 -14.23 -7.75
C TYR A 104 -7.60 -15.73 -8.04
N LYS A 105 -8.82 -16.22 -8.31
CA LYS A 105 -9.05 -17.58 -8.77
C LYS A 105 -8.56 -17.80 -10.20
N ILE A 106 -8.79 -16.81 -11.07
CA ILE A 106 -8.35 -16.84 -12.48
C ILE A 106 -6.83 -16.71 -12.57
N THR A 107 -6.23 -15.77 -11.86
CA THR A 107 -4.77 -15.53 -11.87
C THR A 107 -3.98 -16.58 -11.10
N GLY A 108 -4.65 -17.41 -10.30
CA GLY A 108 -4.01 -18.46 -9.51
C GLY A 108 -3.42 -17.98 -8.18
N PHE A 109 -3.63 -16.71 -7.78
CA PHE A 109 -3.14 -16.19 -6.50
C PHE A 109 -3.80 -16.91 -5.34
N SER A 110 -3.02 -17.65 -4.57
CA SER A 110 -3.49 -18.44 -3.43
C SER A 110 -2.41 -18.51 -2.34
N VAL A 111 -2.64 -17.78 -1.26
CA VAL A 111 -1.74 -17.73 -0.11
C VAL A 111 -2.49 -18.26 1.11
N PRO A 112 -2.30 -19.55 1.48
CA PRO A 112 -3.01 -20.15 2.61
C PRO A 112 -2.64 -19.51 3.95
N PRO A 113 -3.56 -19.48 4.94
CA PRO A 113 -3.27 -19.02 6.28
C PRO A 113 -2.11 -19.80 6.92
N GLY A 114 -1.18 -19.06 7.56
CA GLY A 114 -0.01 -19.64 8.23
C GLY A 114 1.13 -20.06 7.29
N SER A 115 1.04 -19.76 5.99
CA SER A 115 2.17 -19.96 5.08
C SER A 115 3.18 -18.82 5.19
N TRP A 116 4.46 -19.10 4.94
CA TRP A 116 5.53 -18.12 4.86
C TRP A 116 5.25 -17.03 3.81
N ASP A 117 4.63 -17.38 2.71
CA ASP A 117 4.19 -16.44 1.66
C ASP A 117 3.23 -15.36 2.20
N GLY A 118 2.45 -15.70 3.22
CA GLY A 118 1.50 -14.80 3.87
C GLY A 118 2.08 -13.94 5.00
N GLU A 119 3.40 -13.80 5.08
CA GLU A 119 4.09 -12.94 6.05
C GLU A 119 4.68 -11.71 5.35
N VAL A 120 4.68 -10.57 6.06
CA VAL A 120 5.42 -9.37 5.62
C VAL A 120 6.91 -9.70 5.53
N ILE A 121 7.60 -9.16 4.53
CA ILE A 121 9.05 -9.38 4.38
C ILE A 121 9.80 -8.91 5.64
N ASP A 122 10.89 -9.61 5.99
CA ASP A 122 11.66 -9.31 7.20
C ASP A 122 12.19 -7.88 7.26
N ALA A 123 12.47 -7.28 6.12
CA ALA A 123 13.01 -5.92 6.02
C ALA A 123 12.12 -4.84 6.65
N ILE A 124 10.80 -5.06 6.65
CA ILE A 124 9.79 -4.16 7.25
C ILE A 124 8.82 -4.92 8.15
N LYS A 125 9.30 -5.96 8.81
CA LYS A 125 8.49 -6.81 9.69
C LYS A 125 7.65 -5.98 10.67
N PRO A 126 6.35 -6.31 10.84
CA PRO A 126 5.48 -5.64 11.81
C PRO A 126 5.99 -5.79 13.24
N GLY A 127 5.79 -4.75 14.04
CA GLY A 127 5.91 -4.84 15.48
C GLY A 127 4.79 -5.71 16.09
N PRO A 128 4.92 -6.13 17.36
CA PRO A 128 3.97 -7.05 17.98
C PRO A 128 2.55 -6.50 18.15
N ASP A 129 2.38 -5.19 18.08
CA ASP A 129 1.12 -4.48 18.27
C ASP A 129 0.67 -3.74 16.99
N GLU A 130 1.36 -3.92 15.87
CA GLU A 130 0.98 -3.32 14.59
C GLU A 130 -0.05 -4.16 13.85
N ILE A 131 -1.00 -3.48 13.21
CA ILE A 131 -2.16 -4.12 12.59
C ILE A 131 -1.80 -4.70 11.21
N VAL A 132 -2.09 -5.99 11.04
CA VAL A 132 -1.91 -6.71 9.77
C VAL A 132 -3.26 -7.24 9.30
N ILE A 133 -3.73 -6.79 8.13
CA ILE A 133 -5.04 -7.13 7.58
C ILE A 133 -4.89 -8.03 6.35
N PRO A 134 -5.39 -9.29 6.39
CA PRO A 134 -5.46 -10.16 5.23
C PRO A 134 -6.56 -9.68 4.27
N LYS A 135 -6.27 -9.65 2.97
CA LYS A 135 -7.23 -9.35 1.91
C LYS A 135 -7.32 -10.48 0.89
N THR A 136 -8.49 -10.72 0.35
CA THR A 136 -8.81 -11.81 -0.57
C THR A 136 -9.09 -11.35 -2.00
N SER A 137 -8.85 -10.05 -2.26
CA SER A 137 -8.92 -9.42 -3.59
C SER A 137 -7.86 -8.34 -3.73
N SER A 138 -7.69 -7.79 -4.93
CA SER A 138 -6.72 -6.72 -5.20
C SER A 138 -6.96 -5.48 -4.32
N ASN A 139 -8.20 -5.03 -4.18
CA ASN A 139 -8.52 -3.81 -3.44
C ASN A 139 -8.82 -4.09 -1.98
N VAL A 140 -8.05 -3.46 -1.08
CA VAL A 140 -8.18 -3.65 0.37
C VAL A 140 -9.52 -3.13 0.92
N PHE A 141 -10.07 -2.05 0.39
CA PHE A 141 -11.35 -1.50 0.85
C PHE A 141 -12.55 -2.35 0.43
N VAL A 142 -12.40 -3.18 -0.62
CA VAL A 142 -13.46 -4.08 -1.10
C VAL A 142 -13.54 -5.37 -0.27
N SER A 143 -12.40 -5.93 0.12
CA SER A 143 -12.34 -7.28 0.69
C SER A 143 -11.97 -7.34 2.17
N THR A 144 -11.95 -6.20 2.85
CA THR A 144 -11.59 -6.14 4.28
C THR A 144 -12.45 -5.13 5.05
N ASN A 145 -12.28 -5.11 6.34
CA ASN A 145 -12.86 -4.11 7.24
C ASN A 145 -11.93 -2.91 7.50
N ILE A 146 -10.97 -2.64 6.63
CA ILE A 146 -9.95 -1.61 6.87
C ILE A 146 -10.55 -0.22 7.12
N ASP A 147 -11.60 0.17 6.38
CA ASP A 147 -12.27 1.47 6.58
C ASP A 147 -12.81 1.60 8.02
N TYR A 148 -13.43 0.54 8.52
CA TYR A 148 -13.91 0.50 9.90
C TYR A 148 -12.76 0.67 10.90
N VAL A 149 -11.64 -0.02 10.69
CA VAL A 149 -10.45 0.05 11.56
C VAL A 149 -9.85 1.46 11.52
N LEU A 150 -9.60 2.03 10.33
CA LEU A 150 -9.04 3.36 10.15
C LEU A 150 -9.90 4.45 10.82
N ARG A 151 -11.22 4.35 10.70
CA ARG A 151 -12.13 5.31 11.38
C ARG A 151 -12.06 5.21 12.89
N ASN A 152 -11.97 4.01 13.45
CA ASN A 152 -11.83 3.82 14.90
C ASN A 152 -10.47 4.32 15.43
N LEU A 153 -9.41 4.26 14.61
CA LEU A 153 -8.11 4.86 14.90
C LEU A 153 -8.12 6.39 14.77
N GLY A 154 -9.20 6.99 14.27
CA GLY A 154 -9.29 8.43 14.03
C GLY A 154 -8.46 8.90 12.83
N THR A 155 -8.15 8.00 11.91
CA THR A 155 -7.36 8.31 10.71
C THR A 155 -8.10 9.27 9.79
N LYS A 156 -7.46 10.36 9.41
CA LYS A 156 -7.88 11.32 8.40
C LYS A 156 -6.90 11.34 7.21
N TYR A 157 -5.63 11.16 7.52
CA TYR A 157 -4.52 11.17 6.56
C TYR A 157 -4.01 9.74 6.37
N LEU A 158 -4.17 9.20 5.17
CA LEU A 158 -3.74 7.84 4.84
C LEU A 158 -2.50 7.91 3.93
N VAL A 159 -1.36 7.50 4.44
CA VAL A 159 -0.10 7.44 3.69
C VAL A 159 0.06 6.04 3.14
N ILE A 160 0.18 5.90 1.83
CA ILE A 160 0.21 4.61 1.14
C ILE A 160 1.56 4.38 0.47
N SER A 161 2.14 3.23 0.74
CA SER A 161 3.32 2.65 0.11
C SER A 161 3.07 1.17 -0.16
N GLY A 162 3.74 0.57 -1.14
CA GLY A 162 3.55 -0.87 -1.39
C GLY A 162 3.63 -1.27 -2.85
N ILE A 163 3.09 -2.45 -3.13
CA ILE A 163 3.10 -3.08 -4.45
C ILE A 163 1.73 -3.66 -4.83
N VAL A 164 1.42 -3.74 -6.13
CA VAL A 164 2.13 -3.03 -7.19
C VAL A 164 1.46 -1.69 -7.44
N THR A 165 2.24 -0.69 -7.85
CA THR A 165 1.81 0.71 -7.95
C THR A 165 0.48 0.90 -8.68
N ASP A 166 0.32 0.25 -9.82
CA ASP A 166 -0.81 0.40 -10.76
C ASP A 166 -1.95 -0.60 -10.55
N GLN A 167 -1.97 -1.32 -9.43
CA GLN A 167 -3.03 -2.27 -9.07
C GLN A 167 -3.48 -2.07 -7.62
N CYS A 168 -2.98 -2.87 -6.67
CA CYS A 168 -3.42 -2.84 -5.28
C CYS A 168 -3.21 -1.47 -4.62
N VAL A 169 -2.07 -0.80 -4.91
CA VAL A 169 -1.77 0.54 -4.40
C VAL A 169 -2.71 1.57 -5.02
N GLU A 170 -2.85 1.59 -6.34
CA GLU A 170 -3.76 2.52 -7.03
C GLU A 170 -5.21 2.31 -6.60
N GLY A 171 -5.67 1.05 -6.49
CA GLY A 171 -7.00 0.72 -6.00
C GLY A 171 -7.24 1.26 -4.58
N ALA A 172 -6.30 1.03 -3.66
CA ALA A 172 -6.39 1.56 -2.31
C ALA A 172 -6.42 3.10 -2.26
N ILE A 173 -5.67 3.78 -3.14
CA ILE A 173 -5.68 5.24 -3.22
C ILE A 173 -7.03 5.75 -3.69
N ARG A 174 -7.60 5.20 -4.76
CA ARG A 174 -8.87 5.64 -5.33
C ARG A 174 -10.01 5.49 -4.33
N ASP A 175 -10.17 4.30 -3.77
CA ASP A 175 -11.24 4.04 -2.80
C ASP A 175 -11.02 4.80 -1.48
N GLY A 176 -9.78 4.91 -1.01
CA GLY A 176 -9.46 5.73 0.17
C GLY A 176 -9.88 7.20 -0.03
N CYS A 177 -9.64 7.77 -1.21
CA CYS A 177 -10.09 9.13 -1.53
C CYS A 177 -11.61 9.23 -1.61
N ASP A 178 -12.27 8.26 -2.24
CA ASP A 178 -13.75 8.24 -2.37
C ASP A 178 -14.43 8.04 -1.01
N LEU A 179 -13.79 7.34 -0.07
CA LEU A 179 -14.23 7.19 1.32
C LEU A 179 -13.92 8.41 2.20
N GLY A 180 -13.21 9.41 1.67
CA GLY A 180 -12.99 10.70 2.34
C GLY A 180 -11.68 10.83 3.11
N TYR A 181 -10.72 9.93 2.91
CA TYR A 181 -9.36 10.10 3.43
C TYR A 181 -8.55 11.10 2.60
N LEU A 182 -7.69 11.88 3.25
CA LEU A 182 -6.64 12.66 2.60
C LEU A 182 -5.45 11.75 2.33
N VAL A 183 -5.37 11.21 1.12
CA VAL A 183 -4.37 10.20 0.77
C VAL A 183 -3.07 10.85 0.30
N THR A 184 -1.94 10.33 0.80
CA THR A 184 -0.59 10.62 0.31
C THR A 184 0.05 9.33 -0.21
N GLN A 185 0.43 9.30 -1.49
CA GLN A 185 1.24 8.22 -2.05
C GLN A 185 2.73 8.54 -1.88
N ILE A 186 3.52 7.58 -1.39
CA ILE A 186 4.98 7.69 -1.36
C ILE A 186 5.54 7.06 -2.63
N THR A 187 5.92 7.91 -3.58
CA THR A 187 6.19 7.50 -4.96
C THR A 187 7.44 6.63 -5.12
N ASP A 188 8.50 6.89 -4.37
CA ASP A 188 9.76 6.15 -4.38
C ASP A 188 9.79 4.97 -3.39
N ALA A 189 8.64 4.68 -2.77
CA ALA A 189 8.40 3.50 -1.95
C ALA A 189 7.25 2.63 -2.51
N CYS A 190 7.02 2.72 -3.83
CA CYS A 190 6.12 1.87 -4.60
C CYS A 190 6.85 1.33 -5.82
N ALA A 191 6.51 0.13 -6.27
CA ALA A 191 7.03 -0.47 -7.49
C ALA A 191 5.96 -1.21 -8.27
N THR A 192 6.18 -1.37 -9.57
CA THR A 192 5.43 -2.25 -10.46
C THR A 192 6.35 -2.85 -11.52
N ALA A 193 5.80 -3.64 -12.45
CA ALA A 193 6.55 -4.43 -13.41
C ALA A 193 7.50 -3.63 -14.32
N THR A 194 7.18 -2.36 -14.64
CA THR A 194 8.02 -1.50 -15.48
C THR A 194 7.96 -0.04 -15.03
N GLN A 195 9.00 0.75 -15.37
CA GLN A 195 9.01 2.19 -15.10
C GLN A 195 7.84 2.89 -15.80
N GLU A 196 7.55 2.51 -17.03
CA GLU A 196 6.44 3.10 -17.79
C GLU A 196 5.09 2.93 -17.08
N ARG A 197 4.80 1.73 -16.57
CA ARG A 197 3.58 1.45 -15.81
C ARG A 197 3.53 2.27 -14.52
N HIS A 198 4.66 2.35 -13.81
CA HIS A 198 4.76 3.16 -12.61
C HIS A 198 4.43 4.62 -12.90
N ASP A 199 5.12 5.23 -13.85
CA ASP A 199 4.93 6.63 -14.24
C ASP A 199 3.51 6.91 -14.75
N PHE A 200 2.93 5.97 -15.49
CA PHE A 200 1.55 6.07 -15.96
C PHE A 200 0.57 6.14 -14.80
N SER A 201 0.67 5.21 -13.84
CA SER A 201 -0.17 5.19 -12.65
C SER A 201 -0.02 6.48 -11.84
N LEU A 202 1.21 6.94 -11.58
CA LEU A 202 1.44 8.20 -10.87
C LEU A 202 0.74 9.38 -11.54
N ARG A 203 0.80 9.47 -12.87
CA ARG A 203 0.08 10.52 -13.61
C ARG A 203 -1.43 10.38 -13.55
N ALA A 204 -1.94 9.14 -13.67
CA ALA A 204 -3.37 8.86 -13.68
C ALA A 204 -4.08 9.20 -12.37
N ILE A 205 -3.39 9.02 -11.23
CA ILE A 205 -3.97 9.25 -9.90
C ILE A 205 -3.59 10.58 -9.26
N LYS A 206 -2.79 11.41 -9.93
CA LYS A 206 -2.36 12.72 -9.41
C LYS A 206 -3.52 13.62 -8.98
N GLY A 207 -4.70 13.46 -9.57
CA GLY A 207 -5.91 14.20 -9.21
C GLY A 207 -6.63 13.67 -7.96
N TYR A 208 -6.32 12.46 -7.52
CA TYR A 208 -6.91 11.82 -6.34
C TYR A 208 -6.11 12.07 -5.07
N CYS A 209 -4.80 11.87 -5.11
CA CYS A 209 -3.95 11.91 -3.94
C CYS A 209 -2.83 12.94 -4.05
N ARG A 210 -2.25 13.28 -2.92
CA ARG A 210 -0.97 13.97 -2.83
C ARG A 210 0.15 12.96 -3.08
N GLN A 211 1.22 13.38 -3.76
CA GLN A 211 2.39 12.56 -4.02
C GLN A 211 3.62 13.17 -3.35
N ARG A 212 4.40 12.35 -2.66
CA ARG A 212 5.64 12.72 -1.99
C ARG A 212 6.67 11.61 -2.17
N THR A 213 7.93 12.00 -2.18
CA THR A 213 9.04 11.05 -1.96
C THR A 213 9.17 10.73 -0.47
N THR A 214 9.86 9.64 -0.16
CA THR A 214 10.21 9.27 1.21
C THR A 214 10.90 10.43 1.95
N ALA A 215 11.86 11.08 1.31
CA ALA A 215 12.62 12.17 1.91
C ALA A 215 11.74 13.39 2.22
N GLU A 216 10.85 13.75 1.29
CA GLU A 216 9.90 14.86 1.50
C GLU A 216 8.94 14.58 2.64
N PHE A 217 8.39 13.36 2.69
CA PHE A 217 7.44 12.99 3.74
C PHE A 217 8.12 12.92 5.12
N LEU A 218 9.30 12.30 5.24
CA LEU A 218 10.05 12.26 6.50
C LEU A 218 10.41 13.66 7.00
N LYS A 219 10.82 14.55 6.11
CA LYS A 219 11.06 15.96 6.45
C LYS A 219 9.80 16.65 6.98
N GLU A 220 8.64 16.38 6.36
CA GLU A 220 7.36 16.97 6.76
C GLU A 220 6.96 16.56 8.18
N ILE A 221 7.17 15.29 8.57
CA ILE A 221 6.82 14.78 9.90
C ILE A 221 7.92 14.97 10.95
N GLY A 222 9.06 15.54 10.61
CA GLY A 222 10.18 15.77 11.52
C GLY A 222 10.92 14.50 11.96
N ALA A 223 10.98 13.48 11.11
CA ALA A 223 11.56 12.18 11.42
C ALA A 223 12.96 11.98 10.81
#